data_5afd54f27e8a8f493d97261405cb61dc
#
_entry.id   5afd54f27e8a8f493d97261405cb61dc
#
_cell.length_a   1.000
_cell.length_b   1.000
_cell.length_c   1.000
_cell.angle_alpha   90.00
_cell.angle_beta   90.00
_cell.angle_gamma   90.00
#
_symmetry.space_group_name_H-M   'P 1'
#
loop_
_entity.id
_entity.type
_entity.pdbx_description
1 polymer ?
#
loop_
_entity_poly.entity_id
_entity_poly.type
_entity_poly.pdbx_seq_one_letter_code
_entity_poly.pdbx_strand_id
1 'polypeptide(L)'
;MGELIQKKIRQYLVHSFLYYQLDESIIEDRHYDQICKEVLKLMKNHASSTVLPYQELVKKSLFEDASGFSVKQYPVEIISSAFHLLYQHNGVESTTFDSFLARFGYTISDTTYA
;
A
#
# COMPACT_ATOMS: atom_id res chain seq x y z
N MET A 1 7.98 13.79 -13.92
CA MET A 1 7.12 14.46 -12.95
C MET A 1 6.11 13.54 -12.32
N GLY A 2 5.57 12.57 -13.05
CA GLY A 2 4.65 11.60 -12.48
C GLY A 2 5.28 10.55 -11.58
N GLU A 3 6.59 10.37 -11.64
CA GLU A 3 7.27 9.30 -10.92
C GLU A 3 7.21 9.46 -9.40
N LEU A 4 7.37 10.69 -8.91
CA LEU A 4 7.32 10.93 -7.47
C LEU A 4 5.94 10.65 -6.91
N ILE A 5 4.90 11.13 -7.58
CA ILE A 5 3.53 10.94 -7.11
C ILE A 5 3.14 9.45 -7.19
N GLN A 6 3.56 8.74 -8.24
CA GLN A 6 3.31 7.30 -8.36
C GLN A 6 3.99 6.53 -7.22
N LYS A 7 5.23 6.89 -6.91
CA LYS A 7 5.96 6.27 -5.81
C LYS A 7 5.25 6.49 -4.48
N LYS A 8 4.77 7.70 -4.24
CA LYS A 8 4.07 8.02 -3.00
C LYS A 8 2.71 7.32 -2.90
N ILE A 9 2.01 7.20 -4.02
CA ILE A 9 0.74 6.45 -4.06
C ILE A 9 0.97 4.98 -3.70
N ARG A 10 2.00 4.36 -4.28
CA ARG A 10 2.31 2.96 -3.96
C ARG A 10 2.70 2.81 -2.50
N GLN A 11 3.51 3.71 -1.99
CA GLN A 11 3.91 3.71 -0.59
C GLN A 11 2.69 3.82 0.33
N TYR A 12 1.78 4.72 0.01
CA TYR A 12 0.55 4.90 0.76
C TYR A 12 -0.29 3.60 0.78
N LEU A 13 -0.49 2.99 -0.40
CA LEU A 13 -1.30 1.78 -0.50
C LEU A 13 -0.65 0.59 0.21
N VAL A 14 0.67 0.42 0.06
CA VAL A 14 1.40 -0.67 0.72
C VAL A 14 1.26 -0.56 2.23
N HIS A 15 1.50 0.62 2.80
CA HIS A 15 1.43 0.79 4.25
C HIS A 15 -0.01 0.77 4.76
N SER A 16 -0.98 1.20 3.95
CA SER A 16 -2.39 1.06 4.31
C SER A 16 -2.79 -0.42 4.42
N PHE A 17 -2.33 -1.24 3.46
CA PHE A 17 -2.58 -2.67 3.50
C PHE A 17 -1.99 -3.30 4.75
N LEU A 18 -0.74 -3.01 5.05
CA LEU A 18 -0.07 -3.54 6.24
C LEU A 18 -0.78 -3.11 7.52
N TYR A 19 -1.17 -1.86 7.60
CA TYR A 19 -1.79 -1.29 8.79
C TYR A 19 -3.21 -1.82 9.01
N TYR A 20 -4.06 -1.74 7.96
CA TYR A 20 -5.49 -1.99 8.13
C TYR A 20 -5.92 -3.42 7.82
N GLN A 21 -5.21 -4.11 6.91
CA GLN A 21 -5.60 -5.47 6.54
C GLN A 21 -4.83 -6.54 7.30
N LEU A 22 -3.56 -6.31 7.60
CA LEU A 22 -2.71 -7.28 8.28
C LEU A 22 -2.47 -6.95 9.75
N ASP A 23 -2.78 -5.74 10.17
CA ASP A 23 -2.47 -5.26 11.53
C ASP A 23 -0.97 -5.41 11.83
N GLU A 24 -0.13 -5.13 10.84
CA GLU A 24 1.32 -5.28 10.93
C GLU A 24 2.03 -4.02 10.42
N SER A 25 1.84 -2.92 11.12
CA SER A 25 2.49 -1.66 10.74
C SER A 25 4.00 -1.75 10.99
N ILE A 26 4.80 -1.39 9.98
CA ILE A 26 6.25 -1.35 10.11
C ILE A 26 6.79 0.08 10.15
N ILE A 27 5.88 1.06 10.14
CA ILE A 27 6.23 2.48 10.31
C ILE A 27 5.35 3.06 11.43
N GLU A 28 5.80 4.17 12.00
CA GLU A 28 5.03 4.85 13.03
C GLU A 28 3.79 5.52 12.43
N ASP A 29 2.75 5.69 13.25
CA ASP A 29 1.51 6.35 12.84
C ASP A 29 1.79 7.75 12.28
N ARG A 30 2.70 8.47 12.90
CA ARG A 30 3.10 9.80 12.45
C ARG A 30 3.70 9.76 11.03
N HIS A 31 4.51 8.74 10.74
CA HIS A 31 5.10 8.59 9.41
C HIS A 31 4.02 8.25 8.38
N TYR A 32 3.08 7.38 8.74
CA TYR A 32 1.95 7.05 7.88
C TYR A 32 1.10 8.31 7.57
N ASP A 33 0.79 9.10 8.59
CA ASP A 33 0.06 10.35 8.41
C ASP A 33 0.80 11.30 7.47
N GLN A 34 2.13 11.35 7.58
CA GLN A 34 2.95 12.17 6.70
C GLN A 34 2.82 11.72 5.24
N ILE A 35 2.83 10.41 5.01
CA ILE A 35 2.66 9.84 3.66
C ILE A 35 1.29 10.24 3.11
N CYS A 36 0.24 10.13 3.90
CA CYS A 36 -1.11 10.52 3.47
C CYS A 36 -1.17 11.99 3.07
N LYS A 37 -0.56 12.86 3.87
CA LYS A 37 -0.53 14.30 3.59
C LYS A 37 0.24 14.62 2.32
N GLU A 38 1.36 13.92 2.11
CA GLU A 38 2.16 14.11 0.90
C GLU A 38 1.40 13.69 -0.35
N VAL A 39 0.71 12.55 -0.30
CA VAL A 39 -0.09 12.09 -1.44
C VAL A 39 -1.22 13.08 -1.74
N LEU A 40 -1.92 13.54 -0.71
CA LEU A 40 -2.99 14.55 -0.89
C LEU A 40 -2.45 15.81 -1.56
N LYS A 41 -1.33 16.31 -1.08
CA LYS A 41 -0.72 17.52 -1.63
C LYS A 41 -0.32 17.33 -3.09
N LEU A 42 0.34 16.21 -3.40
CA LEU A 42 0.78 15.94 -4.75
C LEU A 42 -0.41 15.76 -5.70
N MET A 43 -1.47 15.10 -5.27
CA MET A 43 -2.65 14.91 -6.11
C MET A 43 -3.41 16.21 -6.35
N LYS A 44 -3.49 17.09 -5.36
CA LYS A 44 -4.13 18.40 -5.54
C LYS A 44 -3.39 19.26 -6.55
N ASN A 45 -2.07 19.11 -6.63
CA ASN A 45 -1.22 19.89 -7.54
C ASN A 45 -0.98 19.18 -8.88
N HIS A 46 -1.50 17.96 -9.03
CA HIS A 46 -1.28 17.17 -10.25
C HIS A 46 -2.16 17.66 -11.39
N ALA A 47 -1.55 17.80 -12.58
CA ALA A 47 -2.30 18.17 -13.77
C ALA A 47 -3.28 17.07 -14.16
N SER A 48 -4.53 17.44 -14.41
CA SER A 48 -5.60 16.48 -14.66
C SER A 48 -5.48 15.75 -16.01
N SER A 49 -4.55 16.18 -16.86
CA SER A 49 -4.34 15.57 -18.18
C SER A 49 -3.69 14.18 -18.12
N THR A 50 -3.09 13.81 -17.00
CA THR A 50 -2.41 12.53 -16.85
C THR A 50 -3.13 11.67 -15.83
N VAL A 51 -3.48 10.44 -16.25
CA VAL A 51 -4.13 9.48 -15.35
C VAL A 51 -3.06 8.76 -14.52
N LEU A 52 -3.23 8.74 -13.21
CA LEU A 52 -2.31 8.09 -12.28
C LEU A 52 -2.78 6.68 -11.97
N PRO A 53 -1.84 5.73 -11.73
CA PRO A 53 -2.23 4.41 -11.24
C PRO A 53 -3.05 4.52 -9.96
N TYR A 54 -4.16 3.78 -9.90
CA TYR A 54 -5.02 3.71 -8.70
C TYR A 54 -5.59 5.06 -8.27
N GLN A 55 -5.69 6.01 -9.19
CA GLN A 55 -6.14 7.36 -8.89
C GLN A 55 -7.51 7.39 -8.19
N GLU A 56 -8.47 6.62 -8.71
CA GLU A 56 -9.82 6.58 -8.13
C GLU A 56 -9.82 5.99 -6.72
N LEU A 57 -9.06 4.93 -6.52
CA LEU A 57 -8.94 4.29 -5.22
C LEU A 57 -8.38 5.25 -4.18
N VAL A 58 -7.32 5.96 -4.53
CA VAL A 58 -6.66 6.91 -3.65
C VAL A 58 -7.56 8.11 -3.36
N LYS A 59 -8.23 8.64 -4.38
CA LYS A 59 -9.14 9.76 -4.19
C LYS A 59 -10.26 9.40 -3.23
N LYS A 60 -10.88 8.25 -3.43
CA LYS A 60 -11.97 7.81 -2.57
C LYS A 60 -11.51 7.69 -1.12
N SER A 61 -10.36 7.06 -0.89
CA SER A 61 -9.90 6.82 0.47
C SER A 61 -9.41 8.11 1.16
N LEU A 62 -8.60 8.91 0.47
CA LEU A 62 -7.98 10.08 1.10
C LEU A 62 -8.88 11.30 1.12
N PHE A 63 -9.60 11.57 0.02
CA PHE A 63 -10.43 12.78 -0.04
C PHE A 63 -11.75 12.62 0.69
N GLU A 64 -12.28 11.42 0.80
CA GLU A 64 -13.54 11.17 1.48
C GLU A 64 -13.34 10.77 2.95
N ASP A 65 -12.36 9.90 3.22
CA ASP A 65 -12.18 9.32 4.55
C ASP A 65 -10.87 9.73 5.23
N ALA A 66 -10.01 10.44 4.53
CA ALA A 66 -8.73 10.94 5.02
C ALA A 66 -7.74 9.84 5.46
N SER A 67 -8.00 8.58 5.10
CA SER A 67 -7.11 7.48 5.44
C SER A 67 -7.36 6.28 4.55
N GLY A 68 -6.48 5.28 4.64
CA GLY A 68 -6.62 4.04 3.89
C GLY A 68 -7.64 3.06 4.46
N PHE A 69 -8.33 3.43 5.52
CA PHE A 69 -9.27 2.52 6.20
C PHE A 69 -10.38 2.03 5.27
N SER A 70 -10.86 2.88 4.37
CA SER A 70 -11.96 2.53 3.47
C SER A 70 -11.56 1.62 2.31
N VAL A 71 -10.27 1.40 2.10
CA VAL A 71 -9.80 0.55 1.01
C VAL A 71 -10.07 -0.90 1.38
N LYS A 72 -10.96 -1.57 0.65
CA LYS A 72 -11.36 -2.94 0.93
C LYS A 72 -10.73 -3.95 -0.02
N GLN A 73 -10.43 -3.52 -1.25
CA GLN A 73 -9.79 -4.39 -2.24
C GLN A 73 -8.53 -3.72 -2.73
N TYR A 74 -7.42 -4.38 -2.53
CA TYR A 74 -6.11 -3.87 -2.94
C TYR A 74 -5.68 -4.55 -4.23
N PRO A 75 -5.02 -3.82 -5.15
CA PRO A 75 -4.43 -4.44 -6.34
C PRO A 75 -3.43 -5.52 -5.94
N VAL A 76 -3.37 -6.60 -6.74
CA VAL A 76 -2.47 -7.72 -6.45
C VAL A 76 -1.02 -7.27 -6.33
N GLU A 77 -0.58 -6.33 -7.17
CA GLU A 77 0.80 -5.83 -7.09
C GLU A 77 1.10 -5.11 -5.78
N ILE A 78 0.10 -4.46 -5.19
CA ILE A 78 0.25 -3.82 -3.89
C ILE A 78 0.32 -4.87 -2.79
N ILE A 79 -0.53 -5.89 -2.85
CA ILE A 79 -0.51 -7.01 -1.90
C ILE A 79 0.85 -7.70 -1.95
N SER A 80 1.34 -8.00 -3.15
CA SER A 80 2.64 -8.62 -3.33
C SER A 80 3.78 -7.78 -2.76
N SER A 81 3.80 -6.50 -3.08
CA SER A 81 4.82 -5.58 -2.58
C SER A 81 4.80 -5.49 -1.06
N ALA A 82 3.60 -5.43 -0.48
CA ALA A 82 3.44 -5.34 0.97
C ALA A 82 3.97 -6.58 1.68
N PHE A 83 3.62 -7.77 1.18
CA PHE A 83 4.10 -9.01 1.79
C PHE A 83 5.60 -9.18 1.64
N HIS A 84 6.17 -8.82 0.48
CA HIS A 84 7.61 -8.90 0.30
C HIS A 84 8.34 -7.96 1.26
N LEU A 85 7.83 -6.75 1.41
CA LEU A 85 8.41 -5.80 2.33
C LEU A 85 8.33 -6.29 3.78
N LEU A 86 7.17 -6.79 4.19
CA LEU A 86 6.98 -7.30 5.54
C LEU A 86 7.84 -8.54 5.80
N TYR A 87 7.94 -9.43 4.82
CA TYR A 87 8.75 -10.63 4.92
C TYR A 87 10.23 -10.27 5.12
N GLN A 88 10.74 -9.33 4.33
CA GLN A 88 12.11 -8.85 4.49
C GLN A 88 12.34 -8.22 5.85
N HIS A 89 11.33 -7.57 6.39
CA HIS A 89 11.43 -6.91 7.70
C HIS A 89 11.42 -7.92 8.84
N ASN A 90 10.58 -8.95 8.78
CA ASN A 90 10.30 -9.81 9.94
C ASN A 90 10.60 -11.29 9.76
N GLY A 91 10.66 -11.83 8.54
CA GLY A 91 10.50 -13.25 8.37
C GLY A 91 11.57 -14.03 7.61
N VAL A 92 12.50 -13.34 7.00
CA VAL A 92 13.42 -13.97 6.03
C VAL A 92 14.22 -15.14 6.61
N GLU A 93 14.68 -15.02 7.84
CA GLU A 93 15.61 -16.01 8.42
C GLU A 93 14.90 -17.22 9.00
N SER A 94 13.63 -17.13 9.32
CA SER A 94 12.95 -18.16 10.11
C SER A 94 11.93 -18.97 9.35
N THR A 95 11.54 -18.55 8.13
CA THR A 95 10.47 -19.22 7.40
C THR A 95 10.58 -18.95 5.91
N THR A 96 9.86 -19.77 5.11
CA THR A 96 9.75 -19.52 3.67
C THR A 96 8.66 -18.47 3.42
N PHE A 97 8.68 -17.88 2.25
CA PHE A 97 7.65 -16.90 1.88
C PHE A 97 6.26 -17.52 1.87
N ASP A 98 6.12 -18.75 1.37
CA ASP A 98 4.85 -19.49 1.36
C ASP A 98 4.28 -19.63 2.77
N SER A 99 5.11 -20.09 3.68
CA SER A 99 4.70 -20.29 5.07
C SER A 99 4.36 -18.96 5.74
N PHE A 100 5.11 -17.92 5.41
CA PHE A 100 4.85 -16.58 5.93
C PHE A 100 3.48 -16.08 5.48
N LEU A 101 3.16 -16.23 4.19
CA LEU A 101 1.85 -15.82 3.66
C LEU A 101 0.71 -16.58 4.34
N ALA A 102 0.90 -17.88 4.57
CA ALA A 102 -0.12 -18.71 5.19
C ALA A 102 -0.50 -18.23 6.59
N ARG A 103 0.42 -17.61 7.30
CA ARG A 103 0.14 -17.05 8.64
C ARG A 103 -0.92 -15.96 8.60
N PHE A 104 -1.09 -15.31 7.45
CA PHE A 104 -2.07 -14.24 7.27
C PHE A 104 -3.26 -14.69 6.43
N GLY A 105 -3.33 -15.98 6.09
CA GLY A 105 -4.43 -16.51 5.29
C GLY A 105 -4.26 -16.29 3.79
N TYR A 106 -3.05 -16.05 3.33
CA TYR A 106 -2.75 -15.81 1.91
C TYR A 106 -1.93 -16.94 1.32
N THR A 107 -1.95 -17.04 0.00
CA THR A 107 -1.17 -18.02 -0.76
C THR A 107 -0.32 -17.31 -1.80
N ILE A 108 0.60 -18.05 -2.44
CA ILE A 108 1.43 -17.50 -3.51
C ILE A 108 0.56 -16.94 -4.64
N SER A 109 -0.53 -17.62 -4.97
CA SER A 109 -1.41 -17.15 -6.05
C SER A 109 -2.07 -15.80 -5.74
N ASP A 110 -2.26 -15.46 -4.46
CA ASP A 110 -2.80 -14.17 -4.05
C ASP A 110 -1.81 -13.03 -4.29
N THR A 111 -0.54 -13.33 -4.45
CA THR A 111 0.52 -12.34 -4.66
C THR A 111 1.11 -12.39 -6.05
N THR A 112 0.57 -13.23 -6.94
CA THR A 112 1.08 -13.41 -8.30
C THR A 112 0.13 -12.71 -9.29
N TYR A 113 0.71 -11.86 -10.12
CA TYR A 113 -0.03 -11.21 -11.20
C TYR A 113 0.69 -11.48 -12.52
N ALA A 114 -0.07 -11.84 -13.51
CA ALA A 114 0.49 -12.18 -14.82
C ALA A 114 0.58 -10.95 -15.69
#